data_c3e495aaba4f530bde1272023cc1a85a
#
_entry.id   c3e495aaba4f530bde1272023cc1a85a
#
_cell.length_a   1.000
_cell.length_b   1.000
_cell.length_c   1.000
_cell.angle_alpha   90.00
_cell.angle_beta   90.00
_cell.angle_gamma   90.00
#
_symmetry.space_group_name_H-M   'P 1'
#
loop_
_entity.id
_entity.type
_entity.pdbx_description
1 polymer ?
#
loop_
_entity_poly.entity_id
_entity_poly.type
_entity_poly.pdbx_seq_one_letter_code
_entity_poly.pdbx_strand_id
1 'polypeptide(L)'
;MPHQILMIDDDREMVTLGKLILEREGFNVFYAYNGAEGLEILNQEDKNIDLVLLDIMMVGMDGWQVLESIRNSEEYAHLPVIMLTARHYLEDESETSNYSNLFDGYVVKPFVVRDLLGKIGELLKKKPD
;
A
#
# COMPACT_ATOMS: atom_id res chain seq x y z
N MET A 1 19.86 -6.63 -1.09
CA MET A 1 18.80 -6.60 -2.12
C MET A 1 17.77 -5.53 -1.75
N PRO A 2 17.37 -4.67 -2.68
CA PRO A 2 16.37 -3.66 -2.36
C PRO A 2 15.01 -4.32 -2.12
N HIS A 3 14.26 -3.73 -1.21
CA HIS A 3 12.87 -4.15 -0.99
C HIS A 3 12.00 -3.71 -2.15
N GLN A 4 10.95 -4.47 -2.40
CA GLN A 4 10.03 -4.23 -3.50
C GLN A 4 8.68 -3.78 -2.97
N ILE A 5 8.23 -2.63 -3.44
CA ILE A 5 7.00 -1.99 -2.99
C ILE A 5 6.01 -1.93 -4.14
N LEU A 6 4.78 -2.33 -3.89
CA LEU A 6 3.68 -2.18 -4.83
C LEU A 6 2.81 -1.02 -4.39
N MET A 7 2.61 -0.05 -5.26
CA MET A 7 1.76 1.10 -5.01
C MET A 7 0.49 0.99 -5.87
N ILE A 8 -0.66 1.00 -5.21
CA ILE A 8 -1.97 0.90 -5.89
C ILE A 8 -2.76 2.17 -5.61
N ASP A 9 -2.91 3.00 -6.61
CA ASP A 9 -3.60 4.29 -6.48
C ASP A 9 -4.05 4.72 -7.88
N ASP A 10 -5.29 5.16 -8.02
CA ASP A 10 -5.79 5.60 -9.31
C ASP A 10 -5.38 7.04 -9.66
N ASP A 11 -4.78 7.75 -8.73
CA ASP A 11 -4.23 9.08 -8.96
C ASP A 11 -2.81 8.96 -9.53
N ARG A 12 -2.68 9.19 -10.83
CA ARG A 12 -1.40 9.02 -11.53
C ARG A 12 -0.31 9.95 -11.02
N GLU A 13 -0.68 11.16 -10.60
CA GLU A 13 0.30 12.10 -10.04
C GLU A 13 0.85 11.59 -8.70
N MET A 14 0.00 11.01 -7.87
CA MET A 14 0.42 10.42 -6.60
C MET A 14 1.34 9.22 -6.82
N VAL A 15 1.04 8.39 -7.81
CA VAL A 15 1.90 7.25 -8.15
C VAL A 15 3.26 7.75 -8.63
N THR A 16 3.29 8.75 -9.50
CA THR A 16 4.54 9.32 -10.00
C THR A 16 5.38 9.89 -8.84
N LEU A 17 4.75 10.64 -7.95
CA LEU A 17 5.43 11.22 -6.80
C LEU A 17 5.96 10.15 -5.86
N GLY A 18 5.11 9.19 -5.51
CA GLY A 18 5.50 8.11 -4.61
C GLY A 18 6.64 7.27 -5.16
N LYS A 19 6.56 6.94 -6.45
CA LYS A 19 7.61 6.20 -7.12
C LYS A 19 8.94 6.95 -7.07
N LEU A 20 8.92 8.25 -7.36
CA LEU A 20 10.12 9.07 -7.32
C LEU A 20 10.75 9.08 -5.92
N ILE A 21 9.94 9.31 -4.89
CA ILE A 21 10.40 9.34 -3.51
C ILE A 21 11.03 8.00 -3.12
N LEU A 22 10.35 6.92 -3.41
CA LEU A 22 10.77 5.59 -2.98
C LEU A 22 11.99 5.10 -3.74
N GLU A 23 12.07 5.37 -5.03
CA GLU A 23 13.23 4.98 -5.83
C GLU A 23 14.49 5.73 -5.39
N ARG A 24 14.36 6.96 -4.95
CA ARG A 24 15.49 7.73 -4.41
C ARG A 24 16.04 7.10 -3.11
N GLU A 25 15.19 6.39 -2.39
CA GLU A 25 15.60 5.70 -1.17
C GLU A 25 16.09 4.27 -1.43
N GLY A 26 16.15 3.86 -2.69
CA GLY A 26 16.69 2.56 -3.06
C GLY A 26 15.68 1.45 -3.17
N PHE A 27 14.38 1.75 -3.07
CA PHE A 27 13.34 0.74 -3.25
C PHE A 27 13.06 0.50 -4.73
N ASN A 28 12.67 -0.74 -5.06
CA ASN A 28 12.09 -1.04 -6.36
C ASN A 28 10.59 -0.85 -6.26
N VAL A 29 9.99 -0.11 -7.19
CA VAL A 29 8.58 0.23 -7.12
C VAL A 29 7.83 -0.34 -8.32
N PHE A 30 6.81 -1.12 -8.03
CA PHE A 30 5.80 -1.54 -8.99
C PHE A 30 4.54 -0.74 -8.70
N TYR A 31 3.72 -0.51 -9.71
CA TYR A 31 2.52 0.30 -9.52
C TYR A 31 1.35 -0.22 -10.34
N ALA A 32 0.16 0.09 -9.85
CA ALA A 32 -1.09 -0.20 -10.53
C ALA A 32 -2.05 0.96 -10.30
N TYR A 33 -2.91 1.21 -11.26
CA TYR A 33 -3.86 2.32 -11.17
C TYR A 33 -5.26 1.88 -10.74
N ASN A 34 -5.42 0.60 -10.45
CA ASN A 34 -6.67 0.06 -9.91
C ASN A 34 -6.40 -1.22 -9.13
N GLY A 35 -7.40 -1.65 -8.38
CA GLY A 35 -7.26 -2.81 -7.50
C GLY A 35 -7.02 -4.11 -8.24
N ALA A 36 -7.71 -4.31 -9.36
CA ALA A 36 -7.57 -5.55 -10.13
C ALA A 36 -6.15 -5.71 -10.67
N GLU A 37 -5.57 -4.63 -11.21
CA GLU A 37 -4.18 -4.65 -11.68
C GLU A 37 -3.21 -4.91 -10.54
N GLY A 38 -3.47 -4.30 -9.37
CA GLY A 38 -2.63 -4.51 -8.20
C GLY A 38 -2.60 -5.95 -7.74
N LEU A 39 -3.76 -6.57 -7.68
CA LEU A 39 -3.85 -7.99 -7.30
C LEU A 39 -3.17 -8.89 -8.32
N GLU A 40 -3.28 -8.53 -9.60
CA GLU A 40 -2.61 -9.26 -10.67
C GLU A 40 -1.09 -9.22 -10.53
N ILE A 41 -0.54 -8.06 -10.17
CA ILE A 41 0.89 -7.93 -9.92
C ILE A 41 1.31 -8.79 -8.72
N LEU A 42 0.52 -8.81 -7.65
CA LEU A 42 0.81 -9.64 -6.48
C LEU A 42 0.87 -11.13 -6.81
N ASN A 43 0.09 -11.56 -7.79
CA ASN A 43 0.06 -12.97 -8.19
C ASN A 43 1.25 -13.37 -9.07
N GLN A 44 2.08 -12.42 -9.49
CA GLN A 44 3.28 -12.71 -10.27
C GLN A 44 4.41 -13.10 -9.33
N GLU A 45 4.78 -14.37 -9.34
CA GLU A 45 5.78 -14.93 -8.42
C GLU A 45 7.13 -14.24 -8.47
N ASP A 46 7.52 -13.73 -9.63
CA ASP A 46 8.81 -13.08 -9.82
C ASP A 46 8.90 -11.67 -9.23
N LYS A 47 7.79 -11.10 -8.80
CA LYS A 47 7.79 -9.74 -8.26
C LYS A 47 8.25 -9.67 -6.80
N ASN A 48 7.92 -10.66 -5.99
CA ASN A 48 8.35 -10.73 -4.58
C ASN A 48 8.09 -9.43 -3.81
N ILE A 49 6.84 -8.98 -3.82
CA ILE A 49 6.48 -7.72 -3.17
C ILE A 49 6.67 -7.84 -1.65
N ASP A 50 7.30 -6.83 -1.05
CA ASP A 50 7.58 -6.79 0.38
C ASP A 50 6.62 -5.92 1.17
N LEU A 51 5.93 -5.01 0.49
CA LEU A 51 5.01 -4.07 1.13
C LEU A 51 4.09 -3.46 0.09
N VAL A 52 2.84 -3.20 0.47
CA VAL A 52 1.86 -2.57 -0.42
C VAL A 52 1.44 -1.21 0.14
N LEU A 53 1.43 -0.20 -0.72
CA LEU A 53 0.82 1.09 -0.46
C LEU A 53 -0.50 1.10 -1.21
N LEU A 54 -1.62 1.27 -0.52
CA LEU A 54 -2.93 1.03 -1.07
C LEU A 54 -3.88 2.19 -0.79
N ASP A 55 -4.32 2.85 -1.85
CA ASP A 55 -5.30 3.93 -1.75
C ASP A 55 -6.66 3.37 -1.34
N ILE A 56 -7.34 4.05 -0.45
CA ILE A 56 -8.67 3.65 0.02
C ILE A 56 -9.72 3.94 -1.04
N MET A 57 -9.74 5.16 -1.58
CA MET A 57 -10.78 5.60 -2.52
C MET A 57 -10.33 5.47 -3.97
N MET A 58 -10.82 4.42 -4.62
CA MET A 58 -10.57 4.19 -6.04
C MET A 58 -11.88 3.88 -6.73
N VAL A 59 -11.96 4.22 -8.01
CA VAL A 59 -13.13 3.89 -8.84
C VAL A 59 -13.15 2.39 -9.08
N GLY A 60 -14.33 1.79 -8.95
CA GLY A 60 -14.50 0.34 -9.11
C GLY A 60 -14.25 -0.39 -7.81
N MET A 61 -13.18 -1.17 -7.76
CA MET A 61 -12.79 -1.88 -6.53
C MET A 61 -12.08 -0.90 -5.59
N ASP A 62 -12.64 -0.65 -4.40
CA ASP A 62 -12.00 0.24 -3.44
C ASP A 62 -10.86 -0.46 -2.68
N GLY A 63 -10.10 0.34 -1.92
CA GLY A 63 -8.94 -0.17 -1.20
C GLY A 63 -9.29 -1.23 -0.15
N TRP A 64 -10.45 -1.12 0.47
CA TRP A 64 -10.87 -2.10 1.48
C TRP A 64 -11.08 -3.47 0.85
N GLN A 65 -11.65 -3.52 -0.35
CA GLN A 65 -11.84 -4.78 -1.08
C GLN A 65 -10.51 -5.42 -1.46
N VAL A 66 -9.55 -4.60 -1.88
CA VAL A 66 -8.20 -5.10 -2.19
C VAL A 66 -7.54 -5.65 -0.93
N LEU A 67 -7.64 -4.92 0.18
CA LEU A 67 -7.08 -5.34 1.46
C LEU A 67 -7.64 -6.70 1.90
N GLU A 68 -8.95 -6.89 1.80
CA GLU A 68 -9.57 -8.16 2.14
C GLU A 68 -9.05 -9.29 1.25
N SER A 69 -8.89 -9.01 -0.05
CA SER A 69 -8.35 -10.01 -0.97
C SER A 69 -6.93 -10.42 -0.60
N ILE A 70 -6.10 -9.45 -0.19
CA ILE A 70 -4.74 -9.74 0.25
C ILE A 70 -4.76 -10.63 1.50
N ARG A 71 -5.57 -10.27 2.49
CA ARG A 71 -5.64 -11.01 3.76
C ARG A 71 -6.22 -12.40 3.62
N ASN A 72 -7.05 -12.63 2.61
CA ASN A 72 -7.63 -13.94 2.35
C ASN A 72 -6.73 -14.83 1.50
N SER A 73 -5.62 -14.32 0.99
CA SER A 73 -4.68 -15.09 0.20
C SER A 73 -3.75 -15.89 1.11
N GLU A 74 -3.52 -17.16 0.80
CA GLU A 74 -2.57 -17.99 1.54
C GLU A 74 -1.13 -17.53 1.32
N GLU A 75 -0.83 -16.99 0.14
CA GLU A 75 0.53 -16.61 -0.23
C GLU A 75 0.98 -15.30 0.41
N TYR A 76 0.11 -14.31 0.52
CA TYR A 76 0.50 -12.99 1.01
C TYR A 76 -0.41 -12.41 2.09
N ALA A 77 -1.04 -13.29 2.88
CA ALA A 77 -1.87 -12.85 3.99
C ALA A 77 -1.09 -12.01 5.03
N HIS A 78 0.21 -12.18 5.10
CA HIS A 78 1.07 -11.47 6.07
C HIS A 78 1.77 -10.25 5.49
N LEU A 79 1.51 -9.93 4.25
CA LEU A 79 2.18 -8.81 3.58
C LEU A 79 1.83 -7.49 4.27
N PRO A 80 2.82 -6.66 4.65
CA PRO A 80 2.52 -5.35 5.23
C PRO A 80 1.77 -4.47 4.24
N VAL A 81 0.69 -3.84 4.71
CA VAL A 81 -0.13 -2.94 3.89
C VAL A 81 -0.30 -1.62 4.63
N ILE A 82 0.07 -0.53 3.96
CA ILE A 82 -0.15 0.83 4.43
C ILE A 82 -1.26 1.43 3.58
N MET A 83 -2.34 1.89 4.22
CA MET A 83 -3.42 2.55 3.51
C MET A 83 -3.05 4.00 3.21
N LEU A 84 -3.35 4.46 2.00
CA LEU A 84 -3.18 5.85 1.61
C LEU A 84 -4.56 6.51 1.67
N THR A 85 -4.67 7.61 2.40
CA THR A 85 -5.98 8.19 2.67
C THR A 85 -5.96 9.71 2.60
N ALA A 86 -7.04 10.30 2.12
CA ALA A 86 -7.24 11.73 2.24
C ALA A 86 -7.61 12.06 3.69
N ARG A 87 -7.20 13.24 4.16
CA ARG A 87 -7.42 13.65 5.56
C ARG A 87 -8.88 13.53 5.98
N HIS A 88 -9.81 13.95 5.13
CA HIS A 88 -11.23 13.93 5.47
C HIS A 88 -11.77 12.51 5.70
N TYR A 89 -11.11 11.51 5.12
CA TYR A 89 -11.53 10.11 5.28
C TYR A 89 -11.26 9.60 6.69
N LEU A 90 -10.24 10.15 7.36
CA LEU A 90 -9.92 9.76 8.74
C LEU A 90 -10.96 10.27 9.73
N GLU A 91 -11.74 11.28 9.34
CA GLU A 91 -12.80 11.81 10.17
C GLU A 91 -14.02 10.87 10.24
N ASP A 92 -14.15 9.99 9.27
CA ASP A 92 -15.18 8.96 9.27
C ASP A 92 -14.60 7.68 9.88
N GLU A 93 -14.69 7.58 11.18
CA GLU A 93 -14.10 6.48 11.94
C GLU A 93 -14.79 5.13 11.72
N SER A 94 -16.05 5.13 11.27
CA SER A 94 -16.82 3.90 11.19
C SER A 94 -16.23 2.88 10.22
N GLU A 95 -15.89 3.31 9.01
CA GLU A 95 -15.33 2.41 8.01
C GLU A 95 -13.90 2.01 8.35
N THR A 96 -13.08 2.99 8.76
CA THR A 96 -11.70 2.72 9.17
C THR A 96 -11.65 1.74 10.34
N SER A 97 -12.56 1.88 11.31
CA SER A 97 -12.62 0.96 12.46
C SER A 97 -12.94 -0.47 12.05
N ASN A 98 -13.80 -0.65 11.04
CA ASN A 98 -14.18 -1.99 10.58
C ASN A 98 -13.00 -2.78 10.01
N TYR A 99 -11.98 -2.07 9.50
CA TYR A 99 -10.84 -2.71 8.86
C TYR A 99 -9.53 -2.55 9.63
N SER A 100 -9.58 -1.98 10.84
CA SER A 100 -8.38 -1.62 11.60
C SER A 100 -7.44 -2.80 11.90
N ASN A 101 -7.98 -4.01 11.95
CA ASN A 101 -7.18 -5.20 12.21
C ASN A 101 -6.51 -5.77 10.96
N LEU A 102 -6.83 -5.24 9.79
CA LEU A 102 -6.38 -5.79 8.52
C LEU A 102 -5.21 -5.03 7.89
N PHE A 103 -5.08 -3.74 8.17
CA PHE A 103 -3.95 -2.96 7.66
C PHE A 103 -2.93 -2.68 8.77
N ASP A 104 -1.70 -2.40 8.36
CA ASP A 104 -0.58 -2.23 9.29
C ASP A 104 -0.32 -0.77 9.64
N GLY A 105 -0.84 0.16 8.86
CA GLY A 105 -0.69 1.58 9.10
C GLY A 105 -1.37 2.38 8.02
N TYR A 106 -1.34 3.70 8.15
CA TYR A 106 -1.87 4.58 7.13
C TYR A 106 -1.01 5.83 7.00
N VAL A 107 -1.07 6.46 5.84
CA VAL A 107 -0.38 7.72 5.54
C VAL A 107 -1.38 8.63 4.84
N VAL A 108 -1.42 9.89 5.27
CA VAL A 108 -2.34 10.88 4.72
C VAL A 108 -1.76 11.48 3.44
N LYS A 109 -2.58 11.61 2.41
CA LYS A 109 -2.22 12.27 1.16
C LYS A 109 -2.57 13.77 1.23
N PRO A 110 -1.78 14.66 0.64
CA PRO A 110 -0.48 14.41 0.00
C PRO A 110 0.59 14.02 1.02
N PHE A 111 1.57 13.24 0.57
CA PHE A 111 2.54 12.64 1.48
C PHE A 111 3.43 13.66 2.16
N VAL A 112 3.65 13.48 3.46
CA VAL A 112 4.84 14.01 4.13
C VAL A 112 5.91 12.92 3.99
N VAL A 113 7.00 13.22 3.30
CA VAL A 113 8.02 12.23 2.96
C VAL A 113 8.52 11.49 4.19
N ARG A 114 8.80 12.22 5.26
CA ARG A 114 9.27 11.63 6.51
C ARG A 114 8.28 10.60 7.07
N ASP A 115 6.98 10.92 7.03
CA ASP A 115 5.96 10.02 7.56
C ASP A 115 5.87 8.75 6.74
N LEU A 116 5.88 8.89 5.41
CA LEU A 116 5.83 7.75 4.51
C LEU A 116 7.03 6.83 4.71
N LEU A 117 8.24 7.39 4.67
CA LEU A 117 9.46 6.60 4.81
C LEU A 117 9.60 6.00 6.21
N GLY A 118 9.14 6.71 7.22
CA GLY A 118 9.18 6.21 8.60
C GLY A 118 8.28 5.00 8.79
N LYS A 119 7.06 5.04 8.24
CA LYS A 119 6.14 3.91 8.31
C LYS A 119 6.68 2.70 7.56
N ILE A 120 7.19 2.91 6.37
CA ILE A 120 7.75 1.82 5.57
C ILE A 120 8.92 1.16 6.31
N GLY A 121 9.84 1.97 6.81
CA GLY A 121 11.00 1.45 7.54
C GLY A 121 10.61 0.66 8.77
N GLU A 122 9.63 1.14 9.52
CA GLU A 122 9.12 0.48 10.71
C GLU A 122 8.56 -0.91 10.38
N LEU A 123 7.76 -1.00 9.34
CA LEU A 123 7.13 -2.27 8.98
C LEU A 123 8.10 -3.27 8.36
N LEU A 124 9.04 -2.80 7.55
CA LEU A 124 10.05 -3.68 6.97
C LEU A 124 11.01 -4.25 8.01
N LYS A 125 11.29 -3.50 9.06
CA LYS A 125 12.15 -4.00 10.16
C LYS A 125 11.50 -5.13 10.96
N LYS A 126 10.18 -5.14 11.03
CA LYS A 126 9.44 -6.17 11.78
C LYS A 126 9.25 -7.45 10.99
N LYS A 127 9.53 -7.41 9.69
CA LYS A 127 9.36 -8.57 8.84
C LYS A 127 10.47 -9.57 9.13
N PRO A 128 10.16 -10.82 9.45
CA PRO A 128 11.19 -11.84 9.64
C PRO A 128 11.91 -12.10 8.31
N ASP A 129 13.19 -12.32 8.41
CA ASP A 129 14.03 -12.60 7.24
C ASP A 129 13.72 -13.96 6.61
#